data_9080ccc807e6ec30d1c3ae9d7d8e1b5a
#
_entry.id   9080ccc807e6ec30d1c3ae9d7d8e1b5a
#
_cell.length_a   1.000
_cell.length_b   1.000
_cell.length_c   1.000
_cell.angle_alpha   90.00
_cell.angle_beta   90.00
_cell.angle_gamma   90.00
#
_symmetry.space_group_name_H-M   'P 1'
#
loop_
_entity.id
_entity.type
_entity.pdbx_description
1 polymer ?
#
loop_
_entity_poly.entity_id
_entity_poly.type
_entity_poly.pdbx_seq_one_letter_code
_entity_poly.pdbx_strand_id
1 'polypeptide(L)'
;MLEGIRIIEIEGLGPGPFASMMLADLGADVIVVHRHSQPMPGMPERNIIDRGKRSIILNLKEEDDLTNLKKLLQTSDGLIEGFRPGVMERLGIGPEVVLKENPSLVYGRMTGWGQDGPKSKQAGHDLNYIGLSGALWYASPAGQAPFTPPTLVGDIGGGSLYLVAGMLAGLLNAQKTGKGTVVDAAIVDGSAHMMNLLMSTQDAGLLLSLIHI
;
A
#
# COMPACT_ATOMS: atom_id res chain seq x y z
N MET A 1 -14.54 -12.23 8.11
CA MET A 1 -13.58 -11.88 9.19
C MET A 1 -13.59 -10.40 9.47
N LEU A 2 -13.69 -9.54 8.45
CA LEU A 2 -13.76 -8.09 8.57
C LEU A 2 -15.17 -7.53 8.33
N GLU A 3 -16.20 -8.33 8.57
CA GLU A 3 -17.59 -7.88 8.44
C GLU A 3 -17.85 -6.70 9.37
N GLY A 4 -18.48 -5.65 8.84
CA GLY A 4 -18.71 -4.39 9.55
C GLY A 4 -17.55 -3.37 9.50
N ILE A 5 -16.38 -3.74 8.99
CA ILE A 5 -15.24 -2.83 8.78
C ILE A 5 -15.37 -2.17 7.41
N ARG A 6 -15.30 -0.84 7.37
CA ARG A 6 -15.32 -0.06 6.13
C ARG A 6 -13.95 0.56 5.84
N ILE A 7 -13.46 0.31 4.62
CA ILE A 7 -12.19 0.85 4.13
C ILE A 7 -12.46 1.72 2.91
N ILE A 8 -11.94 2.92 2.91
CA ILE A 8 -11.91 3.79 1.74
C ILE A 8 -10.58 3.58 1.03
N GLU A 9 -10.62 3.34 -0.26
CA GLU A 9 -9.45 3.31 -1.14
C GLU A 9 -9.47 4.55 -2.04
N ILE A 10 -8.39 5.33 -2.05
CA ILE A 10 -8.19 6.32 -3.11
C ILE A 10 -7.58 5.61 -4.31
N GLU A 11 -8.21 5.76 -5.47
CA GLU A 11 -7.77 5.12 -6.72
C GLU A 11 -6.27 5.25 -6.92
N GLY A 12 -5.61 4.13 -7.18
CA GLY A 12 -4.18 4.04 -7.41
C GLY A 12 -3.82 2.91 -8.37
N LEU A 13 -2.53 2.59 -8.43
CA LEU A 13 -1.99 1.50 -9.24
C LEU A 13 -1.31 0.45 -8.34
N GLY A 14 -1.41 -0.82 -8.74
CA GLY A 14 -0.62 -1.91 -8.19
C GLY A 14 -0.90 -2.21 -6.71
N PRO A 15 0.06 -1.94 -5.81
CA PRO A 15 0.08 -2.51 -4.46
C PRO A 15 -1.02 -2.01 -3.53
N GLY A 16 -1.42 -0.74 -3.61
CA GLY A 16 -2.55 -0.21 -2.81
C GLY A 16 -3.86 -0.92 -3.15
N PRO A 17 -4.30 -0.91 -4.41
CA PRO A 17 -5.47 -1.65 -4.87
C PRO A 17 -5.43 -3.16 -4.58
N PHE A 18 -4.26 -3.79 -4.65
CA PHE A 18 -4.12 -5.20 -4.27
C PHE A 18 -4.34 -5.41 -2.77
N ALA A 19 -3.81 -4.54 -1.92
CA ALA A 19 -4.00 -4.62 -0.48
C ALA A 19 -5.48 -4.47 -0.10
N SER A 20 -6.18 -3.49 -0.66
CA SER A 20 -7.60 -3.29 -0.40
C SER A 20 -8.48 -4.42 -0.95
N MET A 21 -8.11 -5.04 -2.08
CA MET A 21 -8.75 -6.27 -2.58
C MET A 21 -8.64 -7.41 -1.56
N MET A 22 -7.45 -7.62 -0.95
CA MET A 22 -7.30 -8.63 0.09
C MET A 22 -8.17 -8.34 1.31
N LEU A 23 -8.31 -7.07 1.72
CA LEU A 23 -9.21 -6.70 2.81
C LEU A 23 -10.68 -6.94 2.44
N ALA A 24 -11.08 -6.70 1.18
CA ALA A 24 -12.42 -7.06 0.67
C ALA A 24 -12.64 -8.59 0.67
N ASP A 25 -11.65 -9.39 0.23
CA ASP A 25 -11.71 -10.85 0.28
C ASP A 25 -11.86 -11.38 1.73
N LEU A 26 -11.35 -10.63 2.72
CA LEU A 26 -11.53 -10.92 4.15
C LEU A 26 -12.87 -10.43 4.71
N GLY A 27 -13.70 -9.76 3.91
CA GLY A 27 -15.07 -9.36 4.25
C GLY A 27 -15.24 -7.89 4.61
N ALA A 28 -14.24 -7.03 4.40
CA ALA A 28 -14.39 -5.58 4.58
C ALA A 28 -15.28 -4.96 3.49
N ASP A 29 -16.06 -3.93 3.85
CA ASP A 29 -16.78 -3.06 2.93
C ASP A 29 -15.80 -2.04 2.33
N VAL A 30 -15.21 -2.36 1.18
CA VAL A 30 -14.25 -1.49 0.51
C VAL A 30 -14.95 -0.60 -0.51
N ILE A 31 -14.72 0.72 -0.42
CA ILE A 31 -15.24 1.71 -1.35
C ILE A 31 -14.06 2.42 -2.02
N VAL A 32 -13.93 2.24 -3.34
CA VAL A 32 -12.92 2.90 -4.14
C VAL A 32 -13.42 4.28 -4.58
N VAL A 33 -12.63 5.29 -4.32
CA VAL A 33 -12.85 6.66 -4.78
C VAL A 33 -12.09 6.86 -6.09
N HIS A 34 -12.79 6.78 -7.21
CA HIS A 34 -12.25 7.03 -8.53
C HIS A 34 -12.30 8.52 -8.88
N ARG A 35 -11.33 8.95 -9.68
CA ARG A 35 -11.42 10.24 -10.39
C ARG A 35 -12.26 10.06 -11.67
N HIS A 36 -12.87 11.12 -12.13
CA HIS A 36 -13.46 11.14 -13.47
C HIS A 36 -12.34 11.14 -14.51
N SER A 37 -12.05 9.99 -15.10
CA SER A 37 -11.02 9.83 -16.13
C SER A 37 -11.49 8.94 -17.28
N GLN A 38 -10.96 9.18 -18.46
CA GLN A 38 -11.14 8.25 -19.57
C GLN A 38 -10.40 6.94 -19.25
N PRO A 39 -10.95 5.77 -19.63
CA PRO A 39 -10.24 4.50 -19.51
C PRO A 39 -8.88 4.59 -20.24
N MET A 40 -7.84 4.07 -19.58
CA MET A 40 -6.53 3.99 -20.24
C MET A 40 -6.60 2.98 -21.41
N PRO A 41 -6.14 3.35 -22.62
CA PRO A 41 -6.11 2.42 -23.74
C PRO A 41 -5.36 1.13 -23.37
N GLY A 42 -5.96 -0.02 -23.67
CA GLY A 42 -5.36 -1.33 -23.39
C GLY A 42 -5.57 -1.86 -21.97
N MET A 43 -6.19 -1.10 -21.08
CA MET A 43 -6.61 -1.64 -19.79
C MET A 43 -7.94 -2.38 -19.92
N PRO A 44 -8.13 -3.52 -19.21
CA PRO A 44 -9.39 -4.24 -19.21
C PRO A 44 -10.49 -3.40 -18.55
N GLU A 45 -11.72 -3.51 -19.08
CA GLU A 45 -12.91 -2.87 -18.49
C GLU A 45 -13.19 -3.35 -17.06
N ARG A 46 -12.78 -4.58 -16.74
CA ARG A 46 -12.85 -5.15 -15.39
C ARG A 46 -11.46 -5.58 -14.95
N ASN A 47 -10.98 -4.98 -13.88
CA ASN A 47 -9.75 -5.39 -13.25
C ASN A 47 -10.05 -6.40 -12.15
N ILE A 48 -9.33 -7.52 -12.11
CA ILE A 48 -9.51 -8.55 -11.08
C ILE A 48 -9.28 -8.03 -9.65
N ILE A 49 -8.46 -6.98 -9.52
CA ILE A 49 -8.19 -6.34 -8.23
C ILE A 49 -9.35 -5.46 -7.72
N ASP A 50 -10.40 -5.27 -8.52
CA ASP A 50 -11.61 -4.52 -8.12
C ASP A 50 -12.70 -5.44 -7.56
N ARG A 51 -12.44 -6.77 -7.51
CA ARG A 51 -13.43 -7.72 -6.98
C ARG A 51 -13.78 -7.42 -5.52
N GLY A 52 -15.07 -7.56 -5.20
CA GLY A 52 -15.57 -7.35 -3.84
C GLY A 52 -15.64 -5.90 -3.39
N LYS A 53 -15.27 -4.93 -4.25
CA LYS A 53 -15.28 -3.51 -3.94
C LYS A 53 -16.49 -2.81 -4.55
N ARG A 54 -16.91 -1.75 -3.88
CA ARG A 54 -17.84 -0.74 -4.40
C ARG A 54 -17.04 0.47 -4.89
N SER A 55 -17.67 1.36 -5.64
CA SER A 55 -16.98 2.55 -6.15
C SER A 55 -17.84 3.80 -6.13
N ILE A 56 -17.19 4.95 -6.05
CA ILE A 56 -17.76 6.28 -6.21
C ILE A 56 -16.80 7.13 -7.04
N ILE A 57 -17.32 8.04 -7.85
CA ILE A 57 -16.50 8.97 -8.62
C ILE A 57 -16.53 10.32 -7.91
N LEU A 58 -15.37 10.84 -7.51
CA LEU A 58 -15.20 12.14 -6.89
C LEU A 58 -14.00 12.89 -7.50
N ASN A 59 -14.19 14.18 -7.76
CA ASN A 59 -13.09 15.08 -8.11
C ASN A 59 -12.55 15.76 -6.85
N LEU A 60 -11.48 15.22 -6.28
CA LEU A 60 -10.90 15.72 -5.02
C LEU A 60 -10.33 17.16 -5.11
N LYS A 61 -10.41 17.80 -6.27
CA LYS A 61 -10.09 19.23 -6.46
C LYS A 61 -11.31 20.12 -6.30
N GLU A 62 -12.51 19.57 -6.31
CA GLU A 62 -13.76 20.27 -6.10
C GLU A 62 -14.16 20.18 -4.62
N GLU A 63 -14.58 21.32 -4.05
CA GLU A 63 -14.85 21.44 -2.62
C GLU A 63 -16.01 20.55 -2.15
N ASP A 64 -17.06 20.43 -2.95
CA ASP A 64 -18.23 19.60 -2.64
C ASP A 64 -17.87 18.13 -2.60
N ASP A 65 -17.07 17.65 -3.58
CA ASP A 65 -16.62 16.27 -3.64
C ASP A 65 -15.65 15.93 -2.52
N LEU A 66 -14.74 16.85 -2.21
CA LEU A 66 -13.85 16.72 -1.07
C LEU A 66 -14.61 16.66 0.27
N THR A 67 -15.65 17.48 0.41
CA THR A 67 -16.55 17.46 1.57
C THR A 67 -17.28 16.13 1.68
N ASN A 68 -17.74 15.56 0.56
CA ASN A 68 -18.40 14.25 0.53
C ASN A 68 -17.41 13.13 0.94
N LEU A 69 -16.16 13.18 0.47
CA LEU A 69 -15.13 12.25 0.91
C LEU A 69 -14.87 12.36 2.43
N LYS A 70 -14.74 13.58 2.97
CA LYS A 70 -14.56 13.79 4.42
C LYS A 70 -15.70 13.20 5.24
N LYS A 71 -16.96 13.39 4.82
CA LYS A 71 -18.12 12.76 5.47
C LYS A 71 -18.04 11.24 5.45
N LEU A 72 -17.58 10.66 4.33
CA LEU A 72 -17.40 9.21 4.21
C LEU A 72 -16.33 8.70 5.16
N LEU A 73 -15.20 9.42 5.28
CA LEU A 73 -14.09 9.08 6.18
C LEU A 73 -14.48 9.15 7.66
N GLN A 74 -15.42 10.04 8.05
CA GLN A 74 -15.91 10.12 9.44
C GLN A 74 -16.61 8.84 9.92
N THR A 75 -17.12 8.03 8.99
CA THR A 75 -17.84 6.78 9.28
C THR A 75 -17.09 5.54 8.80
N SER A 76 -15.81 5.67 8.52
CA SER A 76 -14.97 4.58 8.02
C SER A 76 -13.91 4.18 9.03
N ASP A 77 -13.47 2.93 8.97
CA ASP A 77 -12.46 2.37 9.88
C ASP A 77 -11.05 2.51 9.31
N GLY A 78 -10.93 2.64 8.00
CA GLY A 78 -9.63 2.78 7.35
C GLY A 78 -9.67 3.58 6.05
N LEU A 79 -8.52 4.14 5.72
CA LEU A 79 -8.23 4.78 4.44
C LEU A 79 -6.93 4.19 3.87
N ILE A 80 -6.94 3.86 2.58
CA ILE A 80 -5.73 3.44 1.84
C ILE A 80 -5.50 4.43 0.69
N GLU A 81 -4.27 4.95 0.59
CA GLU A 81 -3.85 5.81 -0.50
C GLU A 81 -2.45 5.42 -1.00
N GLY A 82 -2.12 5.75 -2.23
CA GLY A 82 -0.83 5.46 -2.87
C GLY A 82 -0.25 6.66 -3.59
N PHE A 83 -0.55 7.87 -3.17
CA PHE A 83 0.01 9.08 -3.75
C PHE A 83 1.44 9.35 -3.25
N ARG A 84 2.15 10.19 -3.97
CA ARG A 84 3.44 10.69 -3.52
C ARG A 84 3.29 11.52 -2.23
N PRO A 85 4.30 11.49 -1.35
CA PRO A 85 4.27 12.25 -0.11
C PRO A 85 3.88 13.71 -0.31
N GLY A 86 2.98 14.20 0.57
CA GLY A 86 2.46 15.57 0.54
C GLY A 86 1.27 15.82 -0.38
N VAL A 87 0.82 14.82 -1.16
CA VAL A 87 -0.36 15.01 -2.03
C VAL A 87 -1.64 15.07 -1.20
N MET A 88 -1.85 14.12 -0.31
CA MET A 88 -3.02 14.07 0.55
C MET A 88 -3.09 15.28 1.50
N GLU A 89 -1.95 15.73 1.98
CA GLU A 89 -1.84 16.95 2.79
C GLU A 89 -2.30 18.20 2.01
N ARG A 90 -1.86 18.34 0.76
CA ARG A 90 -2.29 19.46 -0.11
C ARG A 90 -3.78 19.41 -0.47
N LEU A 91 -4.37 18.23 -0.50
CA LEU A 91 -5.82 18.05 -0.68
C LEU A 91 -6.61 18.30 0.61
N GLY A 92 -5.95 18.57 1.75
CA GLY A 92 -6.60 18.78 3.04
C GLY A 92 -7.24 17.52 3.63
N ILE A 93 -6.72 16.35 3.28
CA ILE A 93 -7.12 15.02 3.76
C ILE A 93 -5.88 14.17 4.16
N GLY A 94 -4.79 14.82 4.54
CA GLY A 94 -3.64 14.15 5.15
C GLY A 94 -3.97 13.57 6.53
N PRO A 95 -3.08 12.72 7.08
CA PRO A 95 -3.34 12.00 8.33
C PRO A 95 -3.72 12.91 9.51
N GLU A 96 -3.04 14.03 9.67
CA GLU A 96 -3.32 14.97 10.78
C GLU A 96 -4.76 15.51 10.75
N VAL A 97 -5.28 15.81 9.55
CA VAL A 97 -6.64 16.31 9.39
C VAL A 97 -7.64 15.19 9.61
N VAL A 98 -7.45 14.06 8.96
CA VAL A 98 -8.40 12.93 9.01
C VAL A 98 -8.49 12.34 10.41
N LEU A 99 -7.36 12.13 11.10
CA LEU A 99 -7.33 11.57 12.46
C LEU A 99 -7.84 12.55 13.53
N LYS A 100 -7.83 13.84 13.25
CA LYS A 100 -8.48 14.81 14.12
C LYS A 100 -10.01 14.70 14.06
N GLU A 101 -10.56 14.42 12.88
CA GLU A 101 -12.01 14.27 12.65
C GLU A 101 -12.52 12.86 13.00
N ASN A 102 -11.70 11.83 12.73
CA ASN A 102 -11.97 10.43 13.09
C ASN A 102 -10.73 9.81 13.76
N PRO A 103 -10.61 9.94 15.10
CA PRO A 103 -9.43 9.48 15.84
C PRO A 103 -9.20 7.96 15.80
N SER A 104 -10.20 7.18 15.44
CA SER A 104 -10.11 5.71 15.38
C SER A 104 -9.74 5.18 13.99
N LEU A 105 -9.69 6.03 12.97
CA LEU A 105 -9.39 5.61 11.60
C LEU A 105 -7.93 5.13 11.47
N VAL A 106 -7.73 4.05 10.71
CA VAL A 106 -6.38 3.57 10.33
C VAL A 106 -6.04 4.11 8.95
N TYR A 107 -4.97 4.89 8.88
CA TYR A 107 -4.55 5.58 7.66
C TYR A 107 -3.39 4.84 6.99
N GLY A 108 -3.65 4.07 5.96
CA GLY A 108 -2.65 3.31 5.18
C GLY A 108 -2.06 4.12 4.03
N ARG A 109 -0.74 4.26 4.03
CA ARG A 109 0.03 4.95 3.00
C ARG A 109 0.93 3.95 2.29
N MET A 110 0.68 3.73 1.00
CA MET A 110 1.46 2.85 0.15
C MET A 110 2.42 3.67 -0.71
N THR A 111 3.72 3.50 -0.50
CA THR A 111 4.73 4.17 -1.30
C THR A 111 5.87 3.21 -1.67
N GLY A 112 6.67 3.61 -2.66
CA GLY A 112 7.87 2.84 -2.98
C GLY A 112 9.02 3.09 -2.02
N TRP A 113 9.19 4.35 -1.57
CA TRP A 113 10.36 4.83 -0.85
C TRP A 113 10.09 5.32 0.58
N GLY A 114 8.83 5.26 1.05
CA GLY A 114 8.41 5.85 2.32
C GLY A 114 8.04 7.34 2.21
N GLN A 115 7.55 7.88 3.32
CA GLN A 115 7.13 9.29 3.39
C GLN A 115 8.32 10.24 3.49
N ASP A 116 9.43 9.77 4.02
CA ASP A 116 10.62 10.56 4.31
C ASP A 116 11.87 10.05 3.58
N GLY A 117 12.95 10.81 3.65
CA GLY A 117 14.23 10.43 3.07
C GLY A 117 14.47 10.96 1.65
N PRO A 118 15.69 10.76 1.13
CA PRO A 118 16.15 11.42 -0.10
C PRO A 118 15.44 10.92 -1.38
N LYS A 119 14.82 9.73 -1.32
CA LYS A 119 14.12 9.13 -2.46
C LYS A 119 12.59 9.28 -2.38
N SER A 120 12.02 9.76 -1.27
CA SER A 120 10.57 9.80 -1.03
C SER A 120 9.76 10.46 -2.16
N LYS A 121 10.34 11.46 -2.85
CA LYS A 121 9.70 12.17 -3.96
C LYS A 121 10.07 11.64 -5.35
N GLN A 122 10.95 10.63 -5.42
CA GLN A 122 11.38 10.07 -6.70
C GLN A 122 10.35 9.06 -7.22
N ALA A 123 10.25 8.97 -8.55
CA ALA A 123 9.52 7.87 -9.17
C ALA A 123 10.28 6.55 -8.98
N GLY A 124 9.53 5.46 -8.93
CA GLY A 124 10.10 4.12 -8.86
C GLY A 124 9.02 3.08 -9.13
N HIS A 125 9.46 1.89 -9.47
CA HIS A 125 8.66 0.71 -9.67
C HIS A 125 9.33 -0.49 -8.99
N ASP A 126 8.67 -1.62 -8.93
CA ASP A 126 9.09 -2.85 -8.27
C ASP A 126 10.61 -3.12 -8.33
N LEU A 127 11.17 -3.17 -9.55
CA LEU A 127 12.60 -3.44 -9.75
C LEU A 127 13.54 -2.42 -9.10
N ASN A 128 13.11 -1.16 -8.97
CA ASN A 128 13.92 -0.14 -8.30
C ASN A 128 13.96 -0.39 -6.78
N TYR A 129 12.85 -0.80 -6.19
CA TYR A 129 12.73 -1.05 -4.76
C TYR A 129 13.47 -2.33 -4.36
N ILE A 130 13.23 -3.42 -5.09
CA ILE A 130 13.91 -4.70 -4.81
C ILE A 130 15.39 -4.68 -5.18
N GLY A 131 15.79 -3.85 -6.14
CA GLY A 131 17.20 -3.60 -6.47
C GLY A 131 17.94 -2.91 -5.32
N LEU A 132 17.31 -1.88 -4.70
CA LEU A 132 17.92 -1.17 -3.57
C LEU A 132 17.93 -2.01 -2.29
N SER A 133 16.88 -2.80 -2.03
CA SER A 133 16.81 -3.69 -0.87
C SER A 133 17.73 -4.92 -0.95
N GLY A 134 18.29 -5.21 -2.13
CA GLY A 134 19.08 -6.40 -2.39
C GLY A 134 18.27 -7.64 -2.79
N ALA A 135 16.93 -7.61 -2.68
CA ALA A 135 16.07 -8.76 -3.00
C ALA A 135 16.22 -9.22 -4.46
N LEU A 136 16.44 -8.27 -5.38
CA LEU A 136 16.64 -8.59 -6.79
C LEU A 136 17.90 -9.43 -7.03
N TRP A 137 19.00 -9.17 -6.30
CA TRP A 137 20.23 -9.91 -6.44
C TRP A 137 20.06 -11.39 -6.04
N TYR A 138 19.34 -11.66 -4.97
CA TYR A 138 19.07 -13.02 -4.49
C TYR A 138 18.16 -13.85 -5.43
N ALA A 139 17.44 -13.21 -6.34
CA ALA A 139 16.57 -13.90 -7.30
C ALA A 139 17.32 -14.38 -8.56
N SER A 140 18.66 -14.25 -8.61
CA SER A 140 19.39 -14.37 -9.88
C SER A 140 20.53 -15.37 -9.82
N PRO A 141 20.80 -16.15 -10.89
CA PRO A 141 21.96 -17.01 -10.98
C PRO A 141 23.25 -16.21 -10.88
N ALA A 142 24.26 -16.78 -10.24
CA ALA A 142 25.57 -16.14 -10.12
C ALA A 142 26.17 -15.79 -11.49
N GLY A 143 26.70 -14.58 -11.63
CA GLY A 143 27.34 -14.11 -12.87
C GLY A 143 26.39 -13.75 -14.02
N GLN A 144 25.07 -13.78 -13.79
CA GLN A 144 24.08 -13.38 -14.78
C GLN A 144 23.38 -12.07 -14.36
N ALA A 145 22.74 -11.40 -15.31
CA ALA A 145 21.88 -10.28 -15.00
C ALA A 145 20.72 -10.74 -14.10
N PRO A 146 20.41 -9.99 -13.04
CA PRO A 146 19.32 -10.36 -12.15
C PRO A 146 17.98 -10.28 -12.86
N PHE A 147 17.12 -11.27 -12.57
CA PHE A 147 15.74 -11.24 -13.01
C PHE A 147 14.81 -11.78 -11.93
N THR A 148 13.58 -11.33 -11.91
CA THR A 148 12.54 -11.77 -10.98
C THR A 148 11.17 -11.63 -11.63
N PRO A 149 10.16 -12.39 -11.21
CA PRO A 149 8.79 -12.11 -11.61
C PRO A 149 8.41 -10.67 -11.26
N PRO A 150 7.94 -9.86 -12.24
CA PRO A 150 7.61 -8.47 -12.00
C PRO A 150 6.50 -8.34 -10.96
N THR A 151 6.56 -7.28 -10.15
CA THR A 151 5.59 -6.87 -9.13
C THR A 151 5.41 -7.82 -7.92
N LEU A 152 5.84 -9.09 -8.00
CA LEU A 152 5.54 -10.07 -6.95
C LEU A 152 6.36 -9.86 -5.67
N VAL A 153 7.65 -9.57 -5.81
CA VAL A 153 8.56 -9.47 -4.64
C VAL A 153 8.42 -8.11 -3.97
N GLY A 154 8.54 -7.02 -4.73
CA GLY A 154 8.46 -5.66 -4.20
C GLY A 154 7.02 -5.23 -3.95
N ASP A 155 6.29 -4.96 -5.03
CA ASP A 155 4.97 -4.35 -4.94
C ASP A 155 4.00 -5.17 -4.09
N ILE A 156 3.93 -6.47 -4.28
CA ILE A 156 3.01 -7.34 -3.54
C ILE A 156 3.65 -7.80 -2.22
N GLY A 157 4.79 -8.50 -2.25
CA GLY A 157 5.43 -9.05 -1.06
C GLY A 157 5.86 -7.98 -0.08
N GLY A 158 6.70 -7.03 -0.53
CA GLY A 158 7.24 -5.94 0.29
C GLY A 158 6.27 -4.79 0.54
N GLY A 159 5.28 -4.59 -0.35
CA GLY A 159 4.30 -3.51 -0.27
C GLY A 159 2.95 -3.95 0.25
N SER A 160 2.13 -4.57 -0.61
CA SER A 160 0.72 -4.86 -0.32
C SER A 160 0.52 -5.68 0.95
N LEU A 161 1.32 -6.75 1.15
CA LEU A 161 1.17 -7.61 2.32
C LEU A 161 1.56 -6.89 3.62
N TYR A 162 2.57 -6.03 3.58
CA TYR A 162 2.94 -5.19 4.73
C TYR A 162 1.86 -4.15 5.04
N LEU A 163 1.27 -3.53 3.99
CA LEU A 163 0.14 -2.63 4.20
C LEU A 163 -1.04 -3.37 4.83
N VAL A 164 -1.41 -4.55 4.33
CA VAL A 164 -2.49 -5.37 4.91
C VAL A 164 -2.19 -5.71 6.37
N ALA A 165 -0.99 -6.18 6.69
CA ALA A 165 -0.59 -6.49 8.06
C ALA A 165 -0.68 -5.27 8.98
N GLY A 166 -0.18 -4.12 8.53
CA GLY A 166 -0.25 -2.85 9.25
C GLY A 166 -1.71 -2.38 9.46
N MET A 167 -2.53 -2.46 8.41
CA MET A 167 -3.96 -2.12 8.51
C MET A 167 -4.67 -3.00 9.52
N LEU A 168 -4.48 -4.32 9.47
CA LEU A 168 -5.10 -5.26 10.41
C LEU A 168 -4.65 -5.01 11.86
N ALA A 169 -3.35 -4.78 12.09
CA ALA A 169 -2.83 -4.43 13.40
C ALA A 169 -3.40 -3.10 13.93
N GLY A 170 -3.47 -2.10 13.04
CA GLY A 170 -4.07 -0.79 13.34
C GLY A 170 -5.56 -0.90 13.68
N LEU A 171 -6.35 -1.65 12.90
CA LEU A 171 -7.77 -1.89 13.15
C LEU A 171 -7.98 -2.61 14.50
N LEU A 172 -7.17 -3.63 14.80
CA LEU A 172 -7.22 -4.32 16.10
C LEU A 172 -6.90 -3.36 17.25
N ASN A 173 -5.91 -2.48 17.08
CA ASN A 173 -5.60 -1.46 18.07
C ASN A 173 -6.75 -0.45 18.23
N ALA A 174 -7.31 0.03 17.12
CA ALA A 174 -8.41 0.99 17.14
C ALA A 174 -9.66 0.43 17.83
N GLN A 175 -10.00 -0.83 17.58
CA GLN A 175 -11.10 -1.51 18.27
C GLN A 175 -10.90 -1.61 19.79
N LYS A 176 -9.65 -1.81 20.24
CA LYS A 176 -9.32 -1.94 21.68
C LYS A 176 -9.21 -0.60 22.40
N THR A 177 -8.72 0.42 21.71
CA THR A 177 -8.29 1.68 22.36
C THR A 177 -9.08 2.90 21.91
N GLY A 178 -9.86 2.80 20.85
CA GLY A 178 -10.49 3.93 20.16
C GLY A 178 -9.51 4.82 19.38
N LYS A 179 -8.25 4.38 19.23
CA LYS A 179 -7.18 5.16 18.57
C LYS A 179 -6.68 4.44 17.34
N GLY A 180 -6.87 5.07 16.21
CA GLY A 180 -6.26 4.68 14.94
C GLY A 180 -4.76 4.94 14.89
N THR A 181 -4.20 4.76 13.73
CA THR A 181 -2.76 4.97 13.49
C THR A 181 -2.50 5.27 12.03
N VAL A 182 -1.32 5.78 11.73
CA VAL A 182 -0.79 5.87 10.36
C VAL A 182 0.10 4.67 10.10
N VAL A 183 -0.15 3.99 8.99
CA VAL A 183 0.66 2.87 8.49
C VAL A 183 1.41 3.38 7.25
N ASP A 184 2.71 3.62 7.37
CA ASP A 184 3.59 3.93 6.23
C ASP A 184 4.20 2.63 5.71
N ALA A 185 3.65 2.10 4.64
CA ALA A 185 4.11 0.86 4.02
C ALA A 185 4.99 1.20 2.80
N ALA A 186 6.28 1.31 3.04
CA ALA A 186 7.26 1.52 1.98
C ALA A 186 7.69 0.17 1.37
N ILE A 187 7.56 0.03 0.06
CA ILE A 187 7.90 -1.21 -0.65
C ILE A 187 9.37 -1.59 -0.42
N VAL A 188 10.27 -0.62 -0.44
CA VAL A 188 11.71 -0.85 -0.20
C VAL A 188 11.98 -1.44 1.18
N ASP A 189 11.30 -0.94 2.20
CA ASP A 189 11.49 -1.37 3.59
C ASP A 189 10.93 -2.78 3.82
N GLY A 190 9.72 -3.05 3.33
CA GLY A 190 9.14 -4.39 3.40
C GLY A 190 9.95 -5.42 2.62
N SER A 191 10.47 -5.04 1.44
CA SER A 191 11.37 -5.90 0.66
C SER A 191 12.67 -6.19 1.42
N ALA A 192 13.28 -5.18 2.05
CA ALA A 192 14.47 -5.36 2.88
C ALA A 192 14.18 -6.23 4.11
N HIS A 193 13.02 -6.04 4.75
CA HIS A 193 12.62 -6.84 5.91
C HIS A 193 12.46 -8.34 5.55
N MET A 194 11.88 -8.66 4.40
CA MET A 194 11.78 -10.04 3.93
C MET A 194 13.15 -10.72 3.71
N MET A 195 14.21 -9.93 3.48
CA MET A 195 15.56 -10.44 3.30
C MET A 195 16.28 -10.84 4.61
N ASN A 196 15.70 -10.54 5.78
CA ASN A 196 16.36 -10.74 7.08
C ASN A 196 16.91 -12.15 7.28
N LEU A 197 16.15 -13.19 6.89
CA LEU A 197 16.63 -14.58 7.02
C LEU A 197 17.85 -14.83 6.14
N LEU A 198 17.81 -14.37 4.89
CA LEU A 198 18.91 -14.55 3.92
C LEU A 198 20.14 -13.75 4.34
N MET A 199 19.96 -12.51 4.81
CA MET A 199 21.05 -11.68 5.32
C MET A 199 21.70 -12.32 6.55
N SER A 200 20.91 -12.88 7.45
CA SER A 200 21.43 -13.57 8.65
C SER A 200 22.22 -14.83 8.29
N THR A 201 21.77 -15.60 7.30
CA THR A 201 22.53 -16.80 6.84
C THR A 201 23.79 -16.42 6.11
N GLN A 202 23.80 -15.33 5.36
CA GLN A 202 24.99 -14.79 4.71
C GLN A 202 26.02 -14.30 5.73
N ASP A 203 25.59 -13.55 6.74
CA ASP A 203 26.44 -13.03 7.82
C ASP A 203 27.06 -14.16 8.63
N ALA A 204 26.36 -15.26 8.83
CA ALA A 204 26.87 -16.47 9.45
C ALA A 204 27.80 -17.28 8.56
N GLY A 205 28.11 -16.85 7.34
CA GLY A 205 28.96 -17.57 6.38
C GLY A 205 28.32 -18.84 5.79
N LEU A 206 27.03 -19.05 6.00
CA LEU A 206 26.30 -20.25 5.54
C LEU A 206 25.80 -20.12 4.10
N LEU A 207 25.68 -18.89 3.59
CA LEU A 207 25.22 -18.61 2.24
C LEU A 207 26.39 -18.16 1.37
N LEU A 208 26.99 -19.07 0.64
CA LEU A 208 28.12 -18.78 -0.26
C LEU A 208 27.66 -18.43 -1.67
N SER A 209 26.47 -18.90 -2.07
CA SER A 209 25.78 -18.53 -3.32
C SER A 209 24.33 -19.02 -3.27
N LEU A 210 23.47 -18.41 -4.05
CA LEU A 210 22.04 -18.75 -4.11
C LEU A 210 21.73 -20.13 -4.72
N ILE A 211 22.72 -20.79 -5.26
CA ILE A 211 22.58 -22.13 -5.88
C ILE A 211 22.57 -23.25 -4.82
N HIS A 212 22.79 -22.93 -3.53
CA HIS A 212 23.00 -23.93 -2.48
C HIS A 212 21.89 -23.94 -1.40
N ILE A 213 20.70 -23.40 -1.70
CA ILE A 213 19.52 -23.59 -0.87
C ILE A 213 18.72 -24.75 -1.43
#